data_be43118f9063805be90cc82243df86bd
#
_entry.id   be43118f9063805be90cc82243df86bd
#
_cell.length_a   1.000
_cell.length_b   1.000
_cell.length_c   1.000
_cell.angle_alpha   90.00
_cell.angle_beta   90.00
_cell.angle_gamma   90.00
#
_symmetry.space_group_name_H-M   'P 1'
#
loop_
_entity.id
_entity.type
_entity.pdbx_description
1 polymer ?
#
loop_
_entity_poly.entity_id
_entity_poly.type
_entity_poly.pdbx_seq_one_letter_code
_entity_poly.pdbx_strand_id
1 'polypeptide(L)'
;MCEKYNIPDKYENITELLKRDDIDAVDVCLHNCLHAPVTIAALRAGKHVYCEKPMAGSYHDALEMYKTMKEMGKMLHIQLAWLYTWNTAIAKSMIDAGDLGHIYHVRSNGYRRRGRPYVDGYGRKEFVNTEWSGGGALFDMGVYYISQLLYLLGNPEPLRIAGHIYQETDMDPRRREISRYNVEEFAAGLVDFAEGLTMNVTEAWAVHMDRFEGSCIMGSKGGLRLDPLSFHTNLHDYQMDATFDEDAAKYRDSTVYSERMVYRESQRHWIAALQGKCPLLPTAEIALNTQLIQEGIYLSSRQNRQVTSQEVKETSQSNSRFIPNLEY
;
A
#
# COMPACT_ATOMS: atom_id res chain seq x y z
N MET A 1 1.66 -24.74 -12.74
CA MET A 1 0.77 -24.34 -11.63
C MET A 1 -0.43 -25.28 -11.56
N CYS A 2 -1.24 -25.40 -12.62
CA CYS A 2 -2.47 -26.24 -12.58
C CYS A 2 -2.20 -27.68 -12.14
N GLU A 3 -1.20 -28.35 -12.72
CA GLU A 3 -0.82 -29.71 -12.33
C GLU A 3 -0.32 -29.79 -10.87
N LYS A 4 0.51 -28.82 -10.45
CA LYS A 4 1.08 -28.81 -9.09
C LYS A 4 0.02 -28.66 -8.00
N TYR A 5 -1.05 -27.90 -8.25
CA TYR A 5 -2.08 -27.56 -7.27
C TYR A 5 -3.46 -28.16 -7.60
N ASN A 6 -3.53 -29.07 -8.57
CA ASN A 6 -4.77 -29.70 -9.02
C ASN A 6 -5.87 -28.69 -9.36
N ILE A 7 -5.50 -27.58 -10.05
CA ILE A 7 -6.45 -26.57 -10.49
C ILE A 7 -7.22 -27.17 -11.69
N PRO A 8 -8.56 -27.34 -11.60
CA PRO A 8 -9.32 -28.10 -12.58
C PRO A 8 -9.37 -27.43 -13.95
N ASP A 9 -9.45 -26.11 -13.98
CA ASP A 9 -9.67 -25.35 -15.20
C ASP A 9 -8.59 -24.30 -15.45
N LYS A 10 -8.26 -24.09 -16.72
CA LYS A 10 -7.30 -23.09 -17.17
C LYS A 10 -7.92 -22.29 -18.31
N TYR A 11 -7.84 -20.96 -18.19
CA TYR A 11 -8.34 -20.02 -19.21
C TYR A 11 -7.19 -19.19 -19.75
N GLU A 12 -7.21 -18.93 -21.06
CA GLU A 12 -6.30 -17.98 -21.73
C GLU A 12 -6.94 -16.59 -21.84
N ASN A 13 -8.25 -16.51 -21.70
CA ASN A 13 -9.03 -15.28 -21.74
C ASN A 13 -9.83 -15.13 -20.44
N ILE A 14 -9.62 -14.00 -19.78
CA ILE A 14 -10.31 -13.68 -18.53
C ILE A 14 -11.82 -13.54 -18.70
N THR A 15 -12.29 -13.07 -19.86
CA THR A 15 -13.73 -12.94 -20.16
C THR A 15 -14.45 -14.28 -20.02
N GLU A 16 -13.82 -15.37 -20.47
CA GLU A 16 -14.42 -16.70 -20.33
C GLU A 16 -14.44 -17.18 -18.86
N LEU A 17 -13.42 -16.83 -18.09
CA LEU A 17 -13.41 -17.11 -16.66
C LEU A 17 -14.51 -16.35 -15.93
N LEU A 18 -14.72 -15.06 -16.27
CA LEU A 18 -15.71 -14.21 -15.60
C LEU A 18 -17.17 -14.63 -15.88
N LYS A 19 -17.44 -15.38 -16.95
CA LYS A 19 -18.77 -15.92 -17.26
C LYS A 19 -19.19 -17.10 -16.35
N ARG A 20 -18.29 -17.64 -15.55
CA ARG A 20 -18.58 -18.77 -14.68
C ARG A 20 -19.42 -18.35 -13.48
N ASP A 21 -20.54 -19.04 -13.26
CA ASP A 21 -21.44 -18.77 -12.14
C ASP A 21 -20.96 -19.41 -10.82
N ASP A 22 -20.05 -20.37 -10.89
CA ASP A 22 -19.48 -21.08 -9.74
C ASP A 22 -18.23 -20.41 -9.15
N ILE A 23 -17.85 -19.22 -9.66
CA ILE A 23 -16.76 -18.39 -9.12
C ILE A 23 -17.37 -17.18 -8.42
N ASP A 24 -17.14 -17.05 -7.10
CA ASP A 24 -17.60 -15.93 -6.28
C ASP A 24 -16.61 -14.78 -6.22
N ALA A 25 -15.31 -15.09 -6.28
CA ALA A 25 -14.24 -14.12 -6.11
C ALA A 25 -13.05 -14.39 -7.04
N VAL A 26 -12.32 -13.33 -7.39
CA VAL A 26 -11.14 -13.36 -8.28
C VAL A 26 -9.95 -12.72 -7.59
N ASP A 27 -8.78 -13.38 -7.65
CA ASP A 27 -7.50 -12.83 -7.21
C ASP A 27 -6.76 -12.24 -8.42
N VAL A 28 -6.43 -10.93 -8.35
CA VAL A 28 -5.73 -10.19 -9.40
C VAL A 28 -4.26 -10.03 -9.03
N CYS A 29 -3.40 -10.89 -9.59
CA CYS A 29 -1.95 -10.94 -9.38
C CYS A 29 -1.22 -10.64 -10.68
N LEU A 30 -1.36 -9.41 -11.17
CA LEU A 30 -0.87 -8.95 -12.47
C LEU A 30 0.14 -7.81 -12.33
N HIS A 31 0.54 -7.17 -13.43
CA HIS A 31 1.25 -5.89 -13.41
C HIS A 31 0.28 -4.75 -13.09
N ASN A 32 0.78 -3.70 -12.44
CA ASN A 32 -0.03 -2.60 -11.91
C ASN A 32 -0.98 -1.96 -12.96
N CYS A 33 -0.51 -1.80 -14.20
CA CYS A 33 -1.32 -1.26 -15.31
C CYS A 33 -2.48 -2.17 -15.75
N LEU A 34 -2.54 -3.41 -15.26
CA LEU A 34 -3.59 -4.37 -15.54
C LEU A 34 -4.55 -4.57 -14.36
N HIS A 35 -4.22 -4.03 -13.18
CA HIS A 35 -5.07 -4.18 -11.99
C HIS A 35 -6.45 -3.59 -12.22
N ALA A 36 -6.54 -2.33 -12.67
CA ALA A 36 -7.82 -1.65 -12.83
C ALA A 36 -8.71 -2.31 -13.91
N PRO A 37 -8.27 -2.52 -15.15
CA PRO A 37 -9.15 -3.11 -16.16
C PRO A 37 -9.68 -4.49 -15.75
N VAL A 38 -8.85 -5.34 -15.15
CA VAL A 38 -9.26 -6.68 -14.73
C VAL A 38 -10.19 -6.64 -13.51
N THR A 39 -9.88 -5.80 -12.51
CA THR A 39 -10.71 -5.64 -11.32
C THR A 39 -12.09 -5.08 -11.66
N ILE A 40 -12.16 -4.04 -12.50
CA ILE A 40 -13.41 -3.43 -12.95
C ILE A 40 -14.28 -4.47 -13.69
N ALA A 41 -13.69 -5.23 -14.62
CA ALA A 41 -14.42 -6.28 -15.33
C ALA A 41 -14.94 -7.37 -14.38
N ALA A 42 -14.13 -7.80 -13.41
CA ALA A 42 -14.54 -8.80 -12.43
C ALA A 42 -15.69 -8.30 -11.52
N LEU A 43 -15.59 -7.05 -11.03
CA LEU A 43 -16.64 -6.43 -10.22
C LEU A 43 -17.96 -6.31 -11.01
N ARG A 44 -17.91 -5.86 -12.28
CA ARG A 44 -19.08 -5.78 -13.17
C ARG A 44 -19.68 -7.13 -13.53
N ALA A 45 -18.83 -8.17 -13.60
CA ALA A 45 -19.29 -9.57 -13.73
C ALA A 45 -19.87 -10.14 -12.41
N GLY A 46 -20.05 -9.30 -11.38
CA GLY A 46 -20.64 -9.70 -10.11
C GLY A 46 -19.71 -10.48 -9.18
N LYS A 47 -18.38 -10.46 -9.42
CA LYS A 47 -17.40 -11.15 -8.58
C LYS A 47 -16.85 -10.20 -7.50
N HIS A 48 -16.50 -10.74 -6.33
CA HIS A 48 -15.65 -10.08 -5.35
C HIS A 48 -14.20 -10.10 -5.82
N VAL A 49 -13.38 -9.12 -5.42
CA VAL A 49 -11.99 -9.04 -5.91
C VAL A 49 -11.00 -8.88 -4.77
N TYR A 50 -9.97 -9.71 -4.80
CA TYR A 50 -8.72 -9.53 -4.07
C TYR A 50 -7.66 -9.08 -5.08
N CYS A 51 -7.04 -7.93 -4.86
CA CYS A 51 -6.06 -7.37 -5.81
C CYS A 51 -4.73 -7.14 -5.13
N GLU A 52 -3.64 -7.49 -5.80
CA GLU A 52 -2.29 -7.15 -5.37
C GLU A 52 -2.07 -5.63 -5.30
N LYS A 53 -1.10 -5.24 -4.47
CA LYS A 53 -0.64 -3.85 -4.35
C LYS A 53 0.38 -3.50 -5.48
N PRO A 54 0.50 -2.20 -5.82
CA PRO A 54 -0.38 -1.08 -5.51
C PRO A 54 -1.75 -1.25 -6.16
N MET A 55 -2.76 -0.52 -5.68
CA MET A 55 -4.14 -0.68 -6.16
C MET A 55 -4.25 -0.58 -7.68
N ALA A 56 -3.57 0.41 -8.29
CA ALA A 56 -3.48 0.58 -9.73
C ALA A 56 -2.18 1.28 -10.15
N GLY A 57 -1.99 1.54 -11.44
CA GLY A 57 -0.86 2.30 -11.98
C GLY A 57 -1.03 3.82 -11.87
N SER A 58 -2.23 4.33 -11.54
CA SER A 58 -2.54 5.74 -11.33
C SER A 58 -3.69 5.93 -10.32
N TYR A 59 -3.80 7.14 -9.76
CA TYR A 59 -4.93 7.50 -8.89
C TYR A 59 -6.27 7.44 -9.65
N HIS A 60 -6.31 7.89 -10.91
CA HIS A 60 -7.49 7.80 -11.76
C HIS A 60 -8.02 6.36 -11.83
N ASP A 61 -7.15 5.42 -12.15
CA ASP A 61 -7.51 4.00 -12.28
C ASP A 61 -7.96 3.41 -10.92
N ALA A 62 -7.29 3.75 -9.83
CA ALA A 62 -7.68 3.34 -8.49
C ALA A 62 -9.06 3.89 -8.10
N LEU A 63 -9.35 5.14 -8.45
CA LEU A 63 -10.65 5.77 -8.21
C LEU A 63 -11.76 5.06 -8.99
N GLU A 64 -11.53 4.68 -10.23
CA GLU A 64 -12.50 3.93 -11.04
C GLU A 64 -12.76 2.52 -10.48
N MET A 65 -11.72 1.82 -9.99
CA MET A 65 -11.89 0.56 -9.25
C MET A 65 -12.78 0.75 -8.02
N TYR A 66 -12.51 1.80 -7.23
CA TYR A 66 -13.26 2.10 -6.01
C TYR A 66 -14.73 2.45 -6.30
N LYS A 67 -14.98 3.30 -7.31
CA LYS A 67 -16.34 3.65 -7.76
C LYS A 67 -17.12 2.42 -8.21
N THR A 68 -16.50 1.58 -9.06
CA THR A 68 -17.11 0.35 -9.54
C THR A 68 -17.43 -0.61 -8.39
N MET A 69 -16.53 -0.75 -7.42
CA MET A 69 -16.79 -1.53 -6.20
C MET A 69 -18.06 -1.06 -5.48
N LYS A 70 -18.22 0.25 -5.29
CA LYS A 70 -19.40 0.84 -4.64
C LYS A 70 -20.66 0.66 -5.46
N GLU A 71 -20.60 0.90 -6.77
CA GLU A 71 -21.71 0.74 -7.71
C GLU A 71 -22.22 -0.69 -7.74
N MET A 72 -21.33 -1.67 -7.82
CA MET A 72 -21.67 -3.08 -7.91
C MET A 72 -22.02 -3.72 -6.56
N GLY A 73 -21.77 -3.02 -5.44
CA GLY A 73 -22.00 -3.56 -4.09
C GLY A 73 -21.15 -4.80 -3.79
N LYS A 74 -19.97 -4.91 -4.39
CA LYS A 74 -19.05 -6.03 -4.22
C LYS A 74 -17.89 -5.65 -3.29
N MET A 75 -17.23 -6.65 -2.72
CA MET A 75 -16.02 -6.44 -1.92
C MET A 75 -14.80 -6.31 -2.84
N LEU A 76 -13.98 -5.31 -2.58
CA LEU A 76 -12.65 -5.13 -3.14
C LEU A 76 -11.65 -5.05 -2.01
N HIS A 77 -10.73 -6.00 -1.98
CA HIS A 77 -9.63 -6.05 -1.03
C HIS A 77 -8.31 -5.80 -1.75
N ILE A 78 -7.53 -4.83 -1.26
CA ILE A 78 -6.17 -4.60 -1.74
C ILE A 78 -5.19 -5.22 -0.75
N GLN A 79 -4.19 -5.95 -1.27
CA GLN A 79 -3.18 -6.66 -0.47
C GLN A 79 -2.21 -5.69 0.21
N LEU A 80 -2.63 -5.11 1.33
CA LEU A 80 -1.82 -4.25 2.18
C LEU A 80 -1.27 -5.06 3.36
N ALA A 81 -0.24 -5.88 3.10
CA ALA A 81 0.26 -6.89 4.03
C ALA A 81 0.62 -6.36 5.42
N TRP A 82 1.12 -5.12 5.50
CA TRP A 82 1.60 -4.55 6.77
C TRP A 82 0.49 -4.19 7.76
N LEU A 83 -0.76 -4.06 7.28
CA LEU A 83 -1.92 -3.88 8.16
C LEU A 83 -2.15 -5.10 9.07
N TYR A 84 -1.67 -6.26 8.67
CA TYR A 84 -1.88 -7.55 9.34
C TYR A 84 -0.72 -7.97 10.26
N THR A 85 0.32 -7.13 10.38
CA THR A 85 1.48 -7.43 11.25
C THR A 85 1.13 -7.23 12.73
N TRP A 86 1.86 -7.93 13.59
CA TRP A 86 1.74 -7.78 15.04
C TRP A 86 2.09 -6.36 15.49
N ASN A 87 3.12 -5.75 14.90
CA ASN A 87 3.51 -4.37 15.18
C ASN A 87 2.35 -3.40 14.93
N THR A 88 1.64 -3.56 13.81
CA THR A 88 0.47 -2.75 13.48
C THR A 88 -0.67 -2.96 14.49
N ALA A 89 -0.93 -4.21 14.86
CA ALA A 89 -1.98 -4.51 15.82
C ALA A 89 -1.72 -3.93 17.22
N ILE A 90 -0.48 -4.04 17.72
CA ILE A 90 -0.09 -3.47 19.00
C ILE A 90 -0.15 -1.95 18.92
N ALA A 91 0.43 -1.34 17.86
CA ALA A 91 0.36 0.10 17.65
C ALA A 91 -1.08 0.62 17.61
N LYS A 92 -1.97 -0.08 16.89
CA LYS A 92 -3.40 0.28 16.81
C LYS A 92 -4.07 0.24 18.16
N SER A 93 -3.80 -0.78 18.97
CA SER A 93 -4.39 -0.89 20.32
C SER A 93 -3.97 0.25 21.23
N MET A 94 -2.72 0.71 21.15
CA MET A 94 -2.22 1.85 21.93
C MET A 94 -2.81 3.18 21.47
N ILE A 95 -2.94 3.37 20.16
CA ILE A 95 -3.58 4.57 19.60
C ILE A 95 -5.06 4.62 20.02
N ASP A 96 -5.79 3.51 19.92
CA ASP A 96 -7.20 3.42 20.30
C ASP A 96 -7.42 3.60 21.82
N ALA A 97 -6.45 3.21 22.64
CA ALA A 97 -6.45 3.46 24.07
C ALA A 97 -6.11 4.92 24.44
N GLY A 98 -5.62 5.72 23.48
CA GLY A 98 -5.25 7.13 23.72
C GLY A 98 -3.88 7.30 24.37
N ASP A 99 -3.01 6.28 24.37
CA ASP A 99 -1.69 6.32 25.00
C ASP A 99 -0.75 7.35 24.35
N LEU A 100 -0.96 7.66 23.07
CA LEU A 100 -0.17 8.66 22.37
C LEU A 100 -0.70 10.09 22.57
N GLY A 101 -1.92 10.27 23.05
CA GLY A 101 -2.59 11.57 23.11
C GLY A 101 -2.93 12.11 21.72
N HIS A 102 -2.79 13.42 21.51
CA HIS A 102 -2.97 14.03 20.19
C HIS A 102 -1.78 13.72 19.29
N ILE A 103 -2.05 13.02 18.17
CA ILE A 103 -1.03 12.70 17.15
C ILE A 103 -0.93 13.89 16.20
N TYR A 104 0.27 14.43 16.04
CA TYR A 104 0.52 15.64 15.26
C TYR A 104 1.49 15.46 14.10
N HIS A 105 2.32 14.40 14.14
CA HIS A 105 3.29 14.14 13.09
C HIS A 105 3.56 12.63 12.95
N VAL A 106 3.73 12.17 11.69
CA VAL A 106 4.16 10.81 11.39
C VAL A 106 5.25 10.80 10.31
N ARG A 107 6.02 9.74 10.25
CA ARG A 107 7.03 9.51 9.21
C ARG A 107 6.83 8.16 8.56
N SER A 108 6.70 8.15 7.25
CA SER A 108 6.75 6.97 6.38
C SER A 108 8.17 6.83 5.84
N ASN A 109 8.88 5.82 6.30
CA ASN A 109 10.27 5.59 5.92
C ASN A 109 10.48 4.16 5.45
N GLY A 110 10.60 3.98 4.14
CA GLY A 110 10.97 2.73 3.50
C GLY A 110 12.31 2.85 2.80
N TYR A 111 13.21 1.86 3.00
CA TYR A 111 14.54 2.05 2.48
C TYR A 111 15.22 0.73 2.12
N ARG A 112 15.85 0.74 0.95
CA ARG A 112 16.85 -0.24 0.53
C ARG A 112 18.10 0.51 0.11
N ARG A 113 19.27 0.07 0.57
CA ARG A 113 20.53 0.70 0.19
C ARG A 113 20.86 0.47 -1.28
N ARG A 114 20.54 -0.71 -1.80
CA ARG A 114 20.70 -1.11 -3.20
C ARG A 114 19.73 -2.22 -3.52
N GLY A 115 18.57 -1.86 -4.08
CA GLY A 115 17.48 -2.79 -4.25
C GLY A 115 16.50 -2.38 -5.35
N ARG A 116 17.00 -1.81 -6.48
CA ARG A 116 16.18 -1.55 -7.66
C ARG A 116 15.87 -2.85 -8.38
N PRO A 117 14.61 -3.15 -8.67
CA PRO A 117 14.26 -4.31 -9.45
C PRO A 117 15.05 -4.37 -10.76
N TYR A 118 15.40 -5.58 -11.20
CA TYR A 118 16.18 -5.89 -12.39
C TYR A 118 17.61 -5.32 -12.39
N VAL A 119 17.77 -4.01 -12.17
CA VAL A 119 19.07 -3.31 -12.25
C VAL A 119 20.04 -3.78 -11.17
N ASP A 120 19.57 -4.02 -9.96
CA ASP A 120 20.39 -4.52 -8.85
C ASP A 120 20.30 -6.04 -8.67
N GLY A 121 19.73 -6.78 -9.63
CA GLY A 121 19.85 -8.23 -9.78
C GLY A 121 18.68 -9.06 -9.25
N TYR A 122 17.51 -8.47 -8.97
CA TYR A 122 16.29 -9.20 -8.62
C TYR A 122 15.06 -8.64 -9.37
N GLY A 123 13.96 -9.39 -9.38
CA GLY A 123 12.71 -8.98 -10.03
C GLY A 123 12.80 -8.93 -11.56
N ARG A 124 11.81 -8.33 -12.17
CA ARG A 124 11.66 -8.23 -13.62
C ARG A 124 11.79 -6.77 -14.08
N LYS A 125 12.15 -6.57 -15.35
CA LYS A 125 12.34 -5.24 -15.96
C LYS A 125 11.08 -4.40 -16.03
N GLU A 126 9.92 -5.03 -16.03
CA GLU A 126 8.61 -4.35 -16.05
C GLU A 126 8.39 -3.48 -14.81
N PHE A 127 8.98 -3.85 -13.65
CA PHE A 127 8.87 -3.08 -12.42
C PHE A 127 9.56 -1.72 -12.45
N VAL A 128 10.48 -1.51 -13.38
CA VAL A 128 11.25 -0.26 -13.49
C VAL A 128 10.87 0.56 -14.72
N ASN A 129 9.71 0.27 -15.30
CA ASN A 129 9.17 0.97 -16.44
C ASN A 129 7.76 1.51 -16.12
N THR A 130 7.58 2.83 -16.20
CA THR A 130 6.33 3.52 -15.84
C THR A 130 5.10 3.01 -16.56
N GLU A 131 5.25 2.54 -17.82
CA GLU A 131 4.12 2.00 -18.58
C GLU A 131 3.52 0.74 -17.96
N TRP A 132 4.30 0.00 -17.13
CA TRP A 132 3.87 -1.22 -16.47
C TRP A 132 3.61 -1.02 -14.98
N SER A 133 4.48 -0.25 -14.33
CA SER A 133 4.48 -0.10 -12.88
C SER A 133 3.74 1.15 -12.38
N GLY A 134 3.59 2.18 -13.21
CA GLY A 134 3.08 3.49 -12.80
C GLY A 134 4.11 4.36 -12.08
N GLY A 135 5.07 3.77 -11.38
CA GLY A 135 6.12 4.43 -10.61
C GLY A 135 7.19 3.47 -10.11
N GLY A 136 8.15 3.99 -9.36
CA GLY A 136 9.29 3.25 -8.82
C GLY A 136 9.20 2.97 -7.31
N ALA A 137 10.21 3.41 -6.57
CA ALA A 137 10.35 3.14 -5.14
C ALA A 137 9.15 3.62 -4.33
N LEU A 138 8.61 4.78 -4.66
CA LEU A 138 7.45 5.36 -3.99
C LEU A 138 6.19 4.49 -4.17
N PHE A 139 5.96 3.92 -5.35
CA PHE A 139 4.84 3.02 -5.62
C PHE A 139 5.04 1.64 -5.00
N ASP A 140 6.24 1.05 -5.15
CA ASP A 140 6.52 -0.31 -4.68
C ASP A 140 6.68 -0.40 -3.16
N MET A 141 7.43 0.52 -2.55
CA MET A 141 7.71 0.50 -1.11
C MET A 141 6.78 1.41 -0.32
N GLY A 142 6.54 2.61 -0.82
CA GLY A 142 5.70 3.59 -0.13
C GLY A 142 4.29 3.07 0.14
N VAL A 143 3.78 2.18 -0.72
CA VAL A 143 2.46 1.56 -0.49
C VAL A 143 2.37 0.83 0.85
N TYR A 144 3.43 0.18 1.33
CA TYR A 144 3.42 -0.51 2.62
C TYR A 144 3.43 0.45 3.80
N TYR A 145 4.34 1.41 3.79
CA TYR A 145 4.58 2.31 4.92
C TYR A 145 3.50 3.40 5.03
N ILE A 146 3.11 4.00 3.91
CA ILE A 146 2.06 5.02 3.88
C ILE A 146 0.71 4.39 4.27
N SER A 147 0.34 3.24 3.71
CA SER A 147 -0.94 2.59 4.02
C SER A 147 -1.02 2.12 5.48
N GLN A 148 0.09 1.65 6.06
CA GLN A 148 0.15 1.29 7.47
C GLN A 148 -0.14 2.51 8.36
N LEU A 149 0.49 3.65 8.08
CA LEU A 149 0.25 4.87 8.83
C LEU A 149 -1.17 5.40 8.63
N LEU A 150 -1.68 5.43 7.39
CA LEU A 150 -3.07 5.82 7.14
C LEU A 150 -4.05 4.94 7.92
N TYR A 151 -3.87 3.62 7.92
CA TYR A 151 -4.68 2.70 8.73
C TYR A 151 -4.64 3.04 10.22
N LEU A 152 -3.46 3.27 10.78
CA LEU A 152 -3.27 3.59 12.19
C LEU A 152 -3.91 4.92 12.58
N LEU A 153 -3.91 5.89 11.67
CA LEU A 153 -4.49 7.23 11.83
C LEU A 153 -6.00 7.30 11.54
N GLY A 154 -6.66 6.20 11.17
CA GLY A 154 -8.07 6.20 10.78
C GLY A 154 -8.33 6.68 9.35
N ASN A 155 -7.33 6.61 8.48
CA ASN A 155 -7.36 6.93 7.06
C ASN A 155 -7.77 8.39 6.73
N PRO A 156 -7.11 9.40 7.32
CA PRO A 156 -7.41 10.80 7.02
C PRO A 156 -7.13 11.11 5.54
N GLU A 157 -7.97 11.96 4.95
CA GLU A 157 -7.76 12.43 3.58
C GLU A 157 -6.61 13.45 3.55
N PRO A 158 -5.59 13.30 2.66
CA PRO A 158 -4.56 14.28 2.48
C PRO A 158 -5.13 15.57 1.87
N LEU A 159 -4.66 16.73 2.33
CA LEU A 159 -5.11 18.04 1.84
C LEU A 159 -4.13 18.66 0.85
N ARG A 160 -2.84 18.68 1.22
CA ARG A 160 -1.76 19.26 0.42
C ARG A 160 -0.54 18.37 0.45
N ILE A 161 0.16 18.31 -0.67
CA ILE A 161 1.29 17.40 -0.86
C ILE A 161 2.43 18.19 -1.52
N ALA A 162 3.61 18.12 -0.92
CA ALA A 162 4.85 18.62 -1.49
C ALA A 162 5.87 17.49 -1.56
N GLY A 163 6.69 17.45 -2.62
CA GLY A 163 7.73 16.43 -2.68
C GLY A 163 8.53 16.46 -3.98
N HIS A 164 9.59 15.68 -3.98
CA HIS A 164 10.47 15.47 -5.11
C HIS A 164 10.81 14.00 -5.29
N ILE A 165 11.10 13.63 -6.52
CA ILE A 165 11.56 12.30 -6.92
C ILE A 165 12.95 12.39 -7.55
N TYR A 166 13.74 11.31 -7.42
CA TYR A 166 15.14 11.31 -7.83
C TYR A 166 15.54 10.00 -8.49
N GLN A 167 16.49 10.09 -9.42
CA GLN A 167 17.16 8.98 -10.07
C GLN A 167 18.65 9.35 -10.23
N GLU A 168 19.40 9.27 -9.15
CA GLU A 168 20.75 9.87 -9.03
C GLU A 168 21.87 8.85 -8.81
N THR A 169 21.53 7.62 -8.32
CA THR A 169 22.57 6.65 -8.00
C THR A 169 23.03 5.89 -9.24
N ASP A 170 24.31 5.60 -9.31
CA ASP A 170 24.88 4.82 -10.42
C ASP A 170 24.18 3.48 -10.59
N MET A 171 23.96 3.08 -11.82
CA MET A 171 23.43 1.77 -12.16
C MET A 171 24.16 1.15 -13.35
N ASP A 172 24.13 -0.17 -13.45
CA ASP A 172 24.70 -0.90 -14.57
C ASP A 172 24.10 -0.40 -15.91
N PRO A 173 24.92 0.16 -16.83
CA PRO A 173 24.41 0.78 -18.06
C PRO A 173 23.68 -0.22 -18.97
N ARG A 174 24.15 -1.46 -19.05
CA ARG A 174 23.52 -2.49 -19.90
C ARG A 174 22.17 -2.91 -19.35
N ARG A 175 22.04 -3.07 -18.02
CA ARG A 175 20.76 -3.41 -17.37
C ARG A 175 19.79 -2.25 -17.46
N ARG A 176 20.26 -1.01 -17.34
CA ARG A 176 19.46 0.21 -17.53
C ARG A 176 18.87 0.24 -18.95
N GLU A 177 19.69 0.01 -19.97
CA GLU A 177 19.26 -0.01 -21.37
C GLU A 177 18.23 -1.12 -21.64
N ILE A 178 18.53 -2.37 -21.24
CA ILE A 178 17.64 -3.53 -21.45
C ILE A 178 16.31 -3.36 -20.75
N SER A 179 16.28 -2.78 -19.56
CA SER A 179 15.05 -2.57 -18.79
C SER A 179 14.27 -1.33 -19.22
N ARG A 180 14.88 -0.42 -19.97
CA ARG A 180 14.34 0.93 -20.25
C ARG A 180 13.95 1.65 -18.97
N TYR A 181 14.84 1.59 -17.97
CA TYR A 181 14.61 2.16 -16.64
C TYR A 181 14.22 3.65 -16.72
N ASN A 182 13.03 4.00 -16.25
CA ASN A 182 12.49 5.36 -16.34
C ASN A 182 11.61 5.77 -15.14
N VAL A 183 11.79 5.10 -13.99
CA VAL A 183 11.11 5.41 -12.73
C VAL A 183 12.07 6.01 -11.73
N GLU A 184 11.58 6.60 -10.65
CA GLU A 184 12.39 7.08 -9.55
C GLU A 184 12.92 5.92 -8.70
N GLU A 185 14.05 6.16 -8.07
CA GLU A 185 14.64 5.25 -7.07
C GLU A 185 14.58 5.79 -5.66
N PHE A 186 14.27 7.10 -5.53
CA PHE A 186 14.13 7.79 -4.26
C PHE A 186 13.03 8.85 -4.38
N ALA A 187 12.21 8.96 -3.34
CA ALA A 187 11.20 10.01 -3.21
C ALA A 187 11.21 10.56 -1.79
N ALA A 188 11.02 11.88 -1.67
CA ALA A 188 10.84 12.57 -0.40
C ALA A 188 9.66 13.53 -0.49
N GLY A 189 8.85 13.60 0.57
CA GLY A 189 7.67 14.47 0.58
C GLY A 189 7.17 14.85 1.96
N LEU A 190 6.29 15.83 1.98
CA LEU A 190 5.52 16.28 3.13
C LEU A 190 4.05 16.35 2.73
N VAL A 191 3.19 15.76 3.55
CA VAL A 191 1.74 15.74 3.37
C VAL A 191 1.09 16.43 4.55
N ASP A 192 0.19 17.36 4.27
CA ASP A 192 -0.66 18.02 5.24
C ASP A 192 -2.05 17.37 5.27
N PHE A 193 -2.55 17.11 6.47
CA PHE A 193 -3.91 16.65 6.74
C PHE A 193 -4.69 17.69 7.55
N ALA A 194 -5.94 17.40 7.85
CA ALA A 194 -6.74 18.23 8.75
C ALA A 194 -6.12 18.30 10.16
N GLU A 195 -6.54 19.31 10.94
CA GLU A 195 -6.18 19.48 12.34
C GLU A 195 -4.66 19.60 12.63
N GLY A 196 -3.88 19.97 11.60
CA GLY A 196 -2.43 20.17 11.74
C GLY A 196 -1.60 18.89 11.73
N LEU A 197 -2.20 17.73 11.48
CA LEU A 197 -1.45 16.49 11.29
C LEU A 197 -0.61 16.57 10.02
N THR A 198 0.64 16.10 10.10
CA THR A 198 1.55 16.05 8.96
C THR A 198 2.22 14.67 8.83
N MET A 199 2.59 14.32 7.60
CA MET A 199 3.34 13.08 7.31
C MET A 199 4.57 13.41 6.46
N ASN A 200 5.76 13.06 6.95
CA ASN A 200 6.95 12.97 6.10
C ASN A 200 6.96 11.61 5.38
N VAL A 201 7.31 11.64 4.10
CA VAL A 201 7.49 10.44 3.28
C VAL A 201 8.93 10.38 2.78
N THR A 202 9.60 9.25 2.97
CA THR A 202 10.93 8.96 2.41
C THR A 202 10.96 7.51 1.98
N GLU A 203 11.02 7.27 0.66
CA GLU A 203 11.01 5.93 0.10
C GLU A 203 12.17 5.76 -0.88
N ALA A 204 12.97 4.70 -0.69
CA ALA A 204 14.18 4.49 -1.46
C ALA A 204 14.41 3.04 -1.87
N TRP A 205 14.67 2.80 -3.14
CA TRP A 205 15.25 1.56 -3.65
C TRP A 205 16.78 1.58 -3.66
N ALA A 206 17.37 2.77 -3.77
CA ALA A 206 18.82 2.95 -3.76
C ALA A 206 19.20 4.29 -3.13
N VAL A 207 20.12 4.24 -2.17
CA VAL A 207 20.63 5.42 -1.48
C VAL A 207 21.96 5.10 -0.80
N HIS A 208 22.90 6.05 -0.82
CA HIS A 208 24.23 5.88 -0.19
C HIS A 208 24.18 6.22 1.32
N MET A 209 23.33 5.51 2.05
CA MET A 209 23.23 5.59 3.50
C MET A 209 23.27 4.19 4.12
N ASP A 210 23.71 4.07 5.35
CA ASP A 210 23.75 2.79 6.07
C ASP A 210 22.35 2.36 6.53
N ARG A 211 21.54 3.30 7.02
CA ARG A 211 20.14 3.10 7.42
C ARG A 211 19.39 4.43 7.54
N PHE A 212 18.06 4.33 7.55
CA PHE A 212 17.16 5.38 8.06
C PHE A 212 16.47 4.87 9.33
N GLU A 213 15.92 5.80 10.12
CA GLU A 213 14.97 5.42 11.17
C GLU A 213 13.73 4.78 10.55
N GLY A 214 13.14 3.80 11.21
CA GLY A 214 11.87 3.18 10.81
C GLY A 214 10.71 4.19 10.86
N SER A 215 9.60 3.82 10.25
CA SER A 215 8.36 4.63 10.33
C SER A 215 7.97 4.87 11.79
N CYS A 216 7.48 6.08 12.09
CA CYS A 216 7.15 6.47 13.46
C CYS A 216 5.91 7.36 13.53
N ILE A 217 5.32 7.41 14.73
CA ILE A 217 4.14 8.22 15.08
C ILE A 217 4.50 9.06 16.30
N MET A 218 4.28 10.37 16.24
CA MET A 218 4.56 11.31 17.31
C MET A 218 3.25 11.88 17.86
N GLY A 219 3.02 11.66 19.14
CA GLY A 219 1.86 12.15 19.86
C GLY A 219 2.25 13.00 21.08
N SER A 220 1.29 13.70 21.64
CA SER A 220 1.51 14.65 22.77
C SER A 220 1.78 13.96 24.10
N LYS A 221 1.49 12.66 24.24
CA LYS A 221 1.75 11.86 25.45
C LYS A 221 2.76 10.75 25.23
N GLY A 222 2.97 10.35 24.00
CA GLY A 222 3.91 9.29 23.64
C GLY A 222 4.11 9.19 22.15
N GLY A 223 5.14 8.44 21.74
CA GLY A 223 5.46 8.17 20.36
C GLY A 223 5.72 6.68 20.13
N LEU A 224 5.52 6.23 18.90
CA LEU A 224 5.82 4.87 18.47
C LEU A 224 6.84 4.89 17.34
N ARG A 225 7.84 4.02 17.42
CA ARG A 225 8.58 3.52 16.26
C ARG A 225 7.94 2.20 15.87
N LEU A 226 7.69 1.97 14.57
CA LEU A 226 6.96 0.79 14.10
C LEU A 226 7.86 -0.42 13.80
N ASP A 227 9.15 -0.16 13.51
CA ASP A 227 10.10 -1.23 13.22
C ASP A 227 11.54 -0.83 13.63
N PRO A 228 12.15 -1.52 14.63
CA PRO A 228 11.48 -2.41 15.59
C PRO A 228 10.46 -1.66 16.46
N LEU A 229 9.37 -2.33 16.82
CA LEU A 229 8.30 -1.68 17.58
C LEU A 229 8.78 -1.26 18.96
N SER A 230 8.66 0.04 19.27
CA SER A 230 8.99 0.60 20.59
C SER A 230 8.09 1.80 20.88
N PHE A 231 7.81 2.01 22.17
CA PHE A 231 7.02 3.11 22.70
C PHE A 231 7.91 4.03 23.53
N HIS A 232 7.80 5.33 23.31
CA HIS A 232 8.61 6.37 23.95
C HIS A 232 7.69 7.37 24.63
N THR A 233 7.91 7.61 25.92
CA THR A 233 7.09 8.54 26.72
C THR A 233 7.89 9.11 27.90
N ASN A 234 7.25 9.99 28.68
CA ASN A 234 7.74 10.41 29.99
C ASN A 234 6.80 9.88 31.08
N LEU A 235 7.36 9.24 32.09
CA LEU A 235 6.64 8.78 33.28
C LEU A 235 7.22 9.46 34.52
N HIS A 236 6.39 10.20 35.24
CA HIS A 236 6.82 10.94 36.45
C HIS A 236 8.05 11.85 36.17
N ASP A 237 8.07 12.54 35.02
CA ASP A 237 9.16 13.43 34.57
C ASP A 237 10.46 12.70 34.16
N TYR A 238 10.43 11.39 34.04
CA TYR A 238 11.53 10.57 33.53
C TYR A 238 11.24 10.05 32.13
N GLN A 239 12.23 10.14 31.23
CA GLN A 239 12.15 9.51 29.91
C GLN A 239 12.08 7.99 30.05
N MET A 240 11.16 7.37 29.35
CA MET A 240 10.94 5.94 29.35
C MET A 240 10.83 5.41 27.92
N ASP A 241 11.57 4.35 27.65
CA ASP A 241 11.48 3.55 26.44
C ASP A 241 10.94 2.16 26.79
N ALA A 242 9.94 1.69 26.04
CA ALA A 242 9.37 0.37 26.20
C ALA A 242 9.42 -0.42 24.91
N THR A 243 9.65 -1.73 25.01
CA THR A 243 9.59 -2.71 23.93
C THR A 243 8.48 -3.72 24.19
N PHE A 244 8.04 -4.40 23.16
CA PHE A 244 6.93 -5.34 23.22
C PHE A 244 7.43 -6.78 22.98
N ASP A 245 6.94 -7.71 23.78
CA ASP A 245 7.14 -9.14 23.57
C ASP A 245 6.10 -9.65 22.55
N GLU A 246 6.52 -9.66 21.27
CA GLU A 246 5.69 -10.07 20.16
C GLU A 246 5.31 -11.56 20.23
N ASP A 247 6.22 -12.42 20.70
CA ASP A 247 5.96 -13.86 20.80
C ASP A 247 4.93 -14.16 21.88
N ALA A 248 4.99 -13.47 23.03
CA ALA A 248 3.95 -13.55 24.06
C ALA A 248 2.58 -13.06 23.54
N ALA A 249 2.55 -12.00 22.72
CA ALA A 249 1.33 -11.52 22.07
C ALA A 249 0.76 -12.57 21.10
N LYS A 250 1.58 -13.15 20.25
CA LYS A 250 1.21 -14.23 19.31
C LYS A 250 0.62 -15.43 20.04
N TYR A 251 1.29 -15.90 21.09
CA TYR A 251 0.81 -17.03 21.90
C TYR A 251 -0.55 -16.74 22.51
N ARG A 252 -0.72 -15.57 23.11
CA ARG A 252 -1.99 -15.16 23.74
C ARG A 252 -3.14 -15.09 22.74
N ASP A 253 -2.95 -14.44 21.60
CA ASP A 253 -3.99 -14.33 20.58
C ASP A 253 -4.34 -15.70 19.98
N SER A 254 -3.36 -16.58 19.75
CA SER A 254 -3.63 -17.90 19.18
C SER A 254 -4.38 -18.84 20.15
N THR A 255 -4.23 -18.66 21.46
CA THR A 255 -4.80 -19.56 22.47
C THR A 255 -6.05 -19.00 23.15
N VAL A 256 -6.08 -17.70 23.45
CA VAL A 256 -7.15 -17.06 24.24
C VAL A 256 -8.09 -16.23 23.36
N TYR A 257 -7.56 -15.60 22.31
CA TYR A 257 -8.28 -14.69 21.45
C TYR A 257 -8.19 -15.13 19.97
N SER A 258 -8.46 -16.43 19.72
CA SER A 258 -8.30 -17.02 18.38
C SER A 258 -9.11 -16.33 17.28
N GLU A 259 -10.20 -15.64 17.65
CA GLU A 259 -10.99 -14.80 16.72
C GLU A 259 -10.21 -13.62 16.14
N ARG A 260 -9.16 -13.15 16.84
CA ARG A 260 -8.29 -12.08 16.35
C ARG A 260 -7.33 -12.55 15.26
N MET A 261 -7.13 -13.86 15.13
CA MET A 261 -6.20 -14.44 14.13
C MET A 261 -6.62 -14.16 12.69
N VAL A 262 -7.91 -13.90 12.44
CA VAL A 262 -8.40 -13.47 11.11
C VAL A 262 -7.83 -12.11 10.67
N TYR A 263 -7.32 -11.29 11.61
CA TYR A 263 -6.69 -10.00 11.33
C TYR A 263 -5.16 -10.06 11.36
N ARG A 264 -4.55 -11.25 11.25
CA ARG A 264 -3.08 -11.45 11.26
C ARG A 264 -2.53 -11.96 9.93
N GLU A 265 -3.41 -12.18 8.96
CA GLU A 265 -3.04 -12.64 7.62
C GLU A 265 -4.10 -12.16 6.62
N SER A 266 -3.65 -11.47 5.57
CA SER A 266 -4.53 -10.81 4.60
C SER A 266 -5.49 -11.79 3.90
N GLN A 267 -4.97 -12.93 3.43
CA GLN A 267 -5.78 -13.95 2.73
C GLN A 267 -6.80 -14.61 3.66
N ARG A 268 -6.41 -14.89 4.89
CA ARG A 268 -7.31 -15.45 5.91
C ARG A 268 -8.42 -14.47 6.27
N HIS A 269 -8.07 -13.18 6.41
CA HIS A 269 -9.04 -12.10 6.63
C HIS A 269 -10.04 -11.99 5.46
N TRP A 270 -9.52 -12.01 4.23
CA TRP A 270 -10.33 -11.98 3.03
C TRP A 270 -11.37 -13.11 2.99
N ILE A 271 -10.94 -14.35 3.18
CA ILE A 271 -11.84 -15.51 3.20
C ILE A 271 -12.87 -15.41 4.34
N ALA A 272 -12.46 -14.96 5.53
CA ALA A 272 -13.37 -14.78 6.65
C ALA A 272 -14.42 -13.69 6.36
N ALA A 273 -14.03 -12.61 5.71
CA ALA A 273 -14.95 -11.54 5.30
C ALA A 273 -15.95 -12.02 4.23
N LEU A 274 -15.49 -12.77 3.21
CA LEU A 274 -16.36 -13.38 2.21
C LEU A 274 -17.39 -14.31 2.85
N GLN A 275 -17.02 -15.02 3.91
CA GLN A 275 -17.91 -15.91 4.67
C GLN A 275 -18.80 -15.17 5.68
N GLY A 276 -18.74 -13.85 5.75
CA GLY A 276 -19.52 -13.05 6.70
C GLY A 276 -19.09 -13.19 8.17
N LYS A 277 -17.89 -13.75 8.44
CA LYS A 277 -17.38 -14.00 9.80
C LYS A 277 -16.78 -12.75 10.45
N CYS A 278 -16.35 -11.77 9.66
CA CYS A 278 -15.86 -10.48 10.12
C CYS A 278 -16.11 -9.41 9.06
N PRO A 279 -16.16 -8.11 9.43
CA PRO A 279 -16.16 -7.03 8.45
C PRO A 279 -14.81 -6.97 7.73
N LEU A 280 -14.85 -6.65 6.43
CA LEU A 280 -13.63 -6.42 5.65
C LEU A 280 -12.94 -5.13 6.12
N LEU A 281 -11.64 -5.15 6.34
CA LEU A 281 -10.86 -3.93 6.54
C LEU A 281 -10.96 -3.02 5.29
N PRO A 282 -11.02 -1.69 5.46
CA PRO A 282 -11.22 -0.74 4.36
C PRO A 282 -9.96 -0.55 3.51
N THR A 283 -9.39 -1.65 3.01
CA THR A 283 -8.11 -1.64 2.30
C THR A 283 -8.18 -0.91 0.97
N ALA A 284 -9.34 -0.91 0.30
CA ALA A 284 -9.55 -0.16 -0.94
C ALA A 284 -9.50 1.36 -0.70
N GLU A 285 -10.15 1.87 0.36
CA GLU A 285 -10.13 3.27 0.76
C GLU A 285 -8.72 3.73 1.17
N ILE A 286 -8.02 2.89 1.94
CA ILE A 286 -6.66 3.17 2.38
C ILE A 286 -5.70 3.19 1.19
N ALA A 287 -5.82 2.24 0.27
CA ALA A 287 -5.01 2.18 -0.94
C ALA A 287 -5.27 3.38 -1.86
N LEU A 288 -6.52 3.84 -1.95
CA LEU A 288 -6.87 5.02 -2.74
C LEU A 288 -6.21 6.29 -2.20
N ASN A 289 -6.25 6.52 -0.87
CA ASN A 289 -5.56 7.66 -0.25
C ASN A 289 -4.03 7.51 -0.31
N THR A 290 -3.51 6.29 -0.20
CA THR A 290 -2.08 6.01 -0.42
C THR A 290 -1.66 6.46 -1.82
N GLN A 291 -2.43 6.09 -2.82
CA GLN A 291 -2.13 6.42 -4.22
C GLN A 291 -2.28 7.91 -4.51
N LEU A 292 -3.22 8.58 -3.84
CA LEU A 292 -3.38 10.03 -3.89
C LEU A 292 -2.12 10.76 -3.38
N ILE A 293 -1.54 10.29 -2.27
CA ILE A 293 -0.28 10.82 -1.73
C ILE A 293 0.87 10.58 -2.71
N GLN A 294 1.00 9.36 -3.21
CA GLN A 294 2.09 8.99 -4.12
C GLN A 294 2.03 9.82 -5.40
N GLU A 295 0.87 9.90 -6.05
CA GLU A 295 0.72 10.71 -7.27
C GLU A 295 0.86 12.21 -7.01
N GLY A 296 0.45 12.68 -5.83
CA GLY A 296 0.66 14.05 -5.38
C GLY A 296 2.14 14.42 -5.28
N ILE A 297 2.99 13.52 -4.78
CA ILE A 297 4.46 13.72 -4.76
C ILE A 297 5.00 13.82 -6.19
N TYR A 298 4.57 12.96 -7.11
CA TYR A 298 4.96 13.05 -8.52
C TYR A 298 4.50 14.36 -9.16
N LEU A 299 3.27 14.79 -8.93
CA LEU A 299 2.73 16.04 -9.48
C LEU A 299 3.48 17.24 -8.91
N SER A 300 3.71 17.27 -7.58
CA SER A 300 4.49 18.31 -6.92
C SER A 300 5.91 18.41 -7.47
N SER A 301 6.59 17.28 -7.66
CA SER A 301 7.94 17.23 -8.24
C SER A 301 7.96 17.79 -9.67
N ARG A 302 6.99 17.42 -10.51
CA ARG A 302 6.89 17.97 -11.88
C ARG A 302 6.61 19.46 -11.94
N GLN A 303 5.79 19.97 -11.00
CA GLN A 303 5.39 21.38 -10.96
C GLN A 303 6.33 22.24 -10.11
N ASN A 304 7.26 21.64 -9.39
CA ASN A 304 8.20 22.29 -8.45
C ASN A 304 7.48 23.19 -7.44
N ARG A 305 6.32 22.73 -6.92
CA ARG A 305 5.53 23.42 -5.88
C ARG A 305 4.65 22.42 -5.12
N GLN A 306 4.13 22.86 -3.97
CA GLN A 306 3.06 22.15 -3.28
C GLN A 306 1.81 22.08 -4.17
N VAL A 307 1.11 20.94 -4.14
CA VAL A 307 -0.15 20.70 -4.84
C VAL A 307 -1.24 20.31 -3.82
N THR A 308 -2.49 20.53 -4.19
CA THR A 308 -3.65 20.08 -3.43
C THR A 308 -4.09 18.69 -3.88
N SER A 309 -4.77 17.97 -3.00
CA SER A 309 -5.41 16.70 -3.38
C SER A 309 -6.42 16.87 -4.52
N GLN A 310 -7.10 18.02 -4.58
CA GLN A 310 -8.03 18.31 -5.65
C GLN A 310 -7.32 18.41 -7.01
N GLU A 311 -6.16 19.09 -7.07
CA GLU A 311 -5.36 19.16 -8.30
C GLU A 311 -4.91 17.76 -8.76
N VAL A 312 -4.53 16.89 -7.83
CA VAL A 312 -4.17 15.49 -8.17
C VAL A 312 -5.38 14.75 -8.76
N LYS A 313 -6.54 14.87 -8.13
CA LYS A 313 -7.79 14.24 -8.58
C LYS A 313 -8.21 14.68 -9.98
N GLU A 314 -8.00 15.96 -10.30
CA GLU A 314 -8.37 16.56 -11.59
C GLU A 314 -7.37 16.29 -12.70
N THR A 315 -6.08 16.08 -12.38
CA THR A 315 -5.01 15.95 -13.37
C THR A 315 -4.54 14.52 -13.57
N SER A 316 -4.91 13.62 -12.69
CA SER A 316 -4.55 12.20 -12.80
C SER A 316 -5.13 11.58 -14.07
N GLN A 317 -4.34 10.80 -14.75
CA GLN A 317 -4.72 10.13 -16.00
C GLN A 317 -4.53 8.63 -15.88
N SER A 318 -5.32 7.88 -16.64
CA SER A 318 -5.21 6.43 -16.69
C SER A 318 -3.83 5.98 -17.18
N ASN A 319 -3.27 5.00 -16.46
CA ASN A 319 -2.09 4.21 -16.85
C ASN A 319 -2.49 2.77 -17.23
N SER A 320 -3.77 2.50 -17.34
CA SER A 320 -4.29 1.17 -17.68
C SER A 320 -3.95 0.76 -19.09
N ARG A 321 -3.54 -0.49 -19.27
CA ARG A 321 -3.35 -1.06 -20.58
C ARG A 321 -4.63 -1.69 -21.11
N PHE A 322 -4.88 -1.49 -22.39
CA PHE A 322 -5.96 -2.16 -23.09
C PHE A 322 -5.73 -3.68 -23.12
N ILE A 323 -6.77 -4.44 -22.74
CA ILE A 323 -6.80 -5.90 -22.83
C ILE A 323 -7.77 -6.25 -23.95
N PRO A 324 -7.31 -6.89 -25.05
CA PRO A 324 -8.20 -7.31 -26.13
C PRO A 324 -9.33 -8.22 -25.62
N ASN A 325 -10.55 -7.98 -26.07
CA ASN A 325 -11.75 -8.76 -25.74
C ASN A 325 -12.14 -8.74 -24.24
N LEU A 326 -11.61 -7.83 -23.45
CA LEU A 326 -12.12 -7.58 -22.11
C LEU A 326 -13.30 -6.60 -22.22
N GLU A 327 -14.51 -7.12 -22.03
CA GLU A 327 -15.72 -6.31 -21.94
C GLU A 327 -15.90 -5.80 -20.51
N TYR A 328 -16.21 -4.50 -20.37
CA TYR A 328 -16.43 -3.86 -19.07
C TYR A 328 -17.90 -3.72 -18.75
#